data_02a9f9a25187c1c3e4e11191975fda28
#
_entry.id   02a9f9a25187c1c3e4e11191975fda28
#
_cell.length_a   1.000
_cell.length_b   1.000
_cell.length_c   1.000
_cell.angle_alpha   90.00
_cell.angle_beta   90.00
_cell.angle_gamma   90.00
#
_symmetry.space_group_name_H-M   'P 1'
#
loop_
_entity.id
_entity.type
_entity.pdbx_description
1 polymer ?
#
loop_
_entity_poly.entity_id
_entity_poly.type
_entity_poly.pdbx_seq_one_letter_code
_entity_poly.pdbx_strand_id
1 'polypeptide(L)'
;MRKVVHITTVHNPFDNRIFHRECKTLAAAGYQVVLLAEHSSDESHENLSIRALPSADGRLARMSFGVWRAFRMAFAERADLYHFHDPELIPAGLLLRLLGKRVIYDIHEDNLTAIRQREYLPAWLRALIAKTFALTETGASYFFHLILAERYYAERFPRGETILNYARFPILHKGQLAERPLPEHPRLIYAGNVKAYRGAHHHANLLHYLPDAEVFLIGRCDAHLAAELQSAADPTRLHIEGIGSYIPYERIVEHYLRERWTAGLALFPPNQHTVHKELTKLFEYMAYGIPVICANFPNLREIVETTGCGFCVDPEDGEAAAEAVRYLWGHPEEAQQMGERGRKAARKTFNWETQADKLLAFYAGIV
;
A
#
# COMPACT_ATOMS: atom_id res chain seq x y z
N MET A 1 -18.53 -25.88 2.09
CA MET A 1 -17.46 -24.88 1.85
C MET A 1 -18.15 -23.56 1.57
N ARG A 2 -17.81 -22.49 2.33
CA ARG A 2 -18.46 -21.17 2.13
C ARG A 2 -17.85 -20.48 0.93
N LYS A 3 -18.70 -19.94 0.06
CA LYS A 3 -18.28 -19.23 -1.15
C LYS A 3 -18.30 -17.73 -0.95
N VAL A 4 -17.21 -17.07 -1.34
CA VAL A 4 -17.03 -15.63 -1.25
C VAL A 4 -16.68 -15.06 -2.62
N VAL A 5 -17.31 -13.95 -3.00
CA VAL A 5 -16.99 -13.21 -4.22
C VAL A 5 -16.38 -11.86 -3.86
N HIS A 6 -15.11 -11.65 -4.25
CA HIS A 6 -14.46 -10.34 -4.27
C HIS A 6 -14.72 -9.66 -5.62
N ILE A 7 -14.96 -8.33 -5.60
CA ILE A 7 -15.34 -7.57 -6.79
C ILE A 7 -14.51 -6.29 -6.85
N THR A 8 -13.78 -6.12 -7.94
CA THR A 8 -13.11 -4.85 -8.27
C THR A 8 -13.26 -4.53 -9.75
N THR A 9 -13.40 -3.23 -10.07
CA THR A 9 -13.52 -2.70 -11.44
C THR A 9 -12.36 -1.75 -11.77
N VAL A 10 -11.46 -1.51 -10.80
CA VAL A 10 -10.36 -0.53 -10.93
C VAL A 10 -9.00 -1.19 -10.72
N HIS A 11 -8.92 -2.18 -9.83
CA HIS A 11 -7.65 -2.78 -9.43
C HIS A 11 -7.23 -3.90 -10.37
N ASN A 12 -5.90 -4.06 -10.49
CA ASN A 12 -5.32 -5.20 -11.20
C ASN A 12 -5.77 -6.51 -10.52
N PRO A 13 -6.06 -7.59 -11.27
CA PRO A 13 -6.46 -8.88 -10.70
C PRO A 13 -5.43 -9.46 -9.71
N PHE A 14 -4.16 -9.12 -9.86
CA PHE A 14 -3.07 -9.50 -8.95
C PHE A 14 -2.68 -8.37 -7.98
N ASP A 15 -3.66 -7.57 -7.55
CA ASP A 15 -3.43 -6.52 -6.56
C ASP A 15 -2.88 -7.08 -5.24
N ASN A 16 -1.95 -6.35 -4.62
CA ASN A 16 -1.28 -6.80 -3.40
C ASN A 16 -2.21 -7.00 -2.21
N ARG A 17 -3.23 -6.12 -2.03
CA ARG A 17 -4.20 -6.24 -0.94
C ARG A 17 -5.27 -7.27 -1.29
N ILE A 18 -5.92 -7.10 -2.43
CA ILE A 18 -7.09 -7.90 -2.80
C ILE A 18 -6.68 -9.35 -3.04
N PHE A 19 -5.79 -9.60 -4.01
CA PHE A 19 -5.42 -10.95 -4.42
C PHE A 19 -4.43 -11.61 -3.47
N HIS A 20 -3.24 -10.96 -3.29
CA HIS A 20 -2.13 -11.59 -2.59
C HIS A 20 -2.33 -11.70 -1.08
N ARG A 21 -3.11 -10.80 -0.48
CA ARG A 21 -3.39 -10.83 0.96
C ARG A 21 -4.75 -11.40 1.26
N GLU A 22 -5.85 -10.75 0.90
CA GLU A 22 -7.20 -11.13 1.31
C GLU A 22 -7.68 -12.43 0.65
N CYS A 23 -7.72 -12.50 -0.69
CA CYS A 23 -8.21 -13.68 -1.40
C CYS A 23 -7.38 -14.93 -1.08
N LYS A 24 -6.04 -14.83 -1.09
CA LYS A 24 -5.18 -15.97 -0.73
C LYS A 24 -5.33 -16.40 0.72
N THR A 25 -5.54 -15.46 1.65
CA THR A 25 -5.77 -15.79 3.06
C THR A 25 -7.08 -16.57 3.24
N LEU A 26 -8.16 -16.10 2.61
CA LEU A 26 -9.45 -16.77 2.66
C LEU A 26 -9.42 -18.15 2.00
N ALA A 27 -8.79 -18.26 0.82
CA ALA A 27 -8.62 -19.54 0.13
C ALA A 27 -7.83 -20.55 0.97
N ALA A 28 -6.73 -20.12 1.60
CA ALA A 28 -5.94 -20.94 2.51
C ALA A 28 -6.72 -21.38 3.77
N ALA A 29 -7.69 -20.56 4.22
CA ALA A 29 -8.58 -20.89 5.33
C ALA A 29 -9.78 -21.76 4.91
N GLY A 30 -9.83 -22.25 3.66
CA GLY A 30 -10.84 -23.19 3.17
C GLY A 30 -12.11 -22.54 2.62
N TYR A 31 -12.12 -21.22 2.34
CA TYR A 31 -13.19 -20.60 1.57
C TYR A 31 -13.00 -20.88 0.08
N GLN A 32 -14.12 -21.04 -0.66
CA GLN A 32 -14.11 -20.95 -2.11
C GLN A 32 -14.17 -19.49 -2.50
N VAL A 33 -13.07 -18.95 -3.04
CA VAL A 33 -12.94 -17.53 -3.38
C VAL A 33 -13.04 -17.33 -4.88
N VAL A 34 -13.88 -16.39 -5.30
CA VAL A 34 -13.98 -15.92 -6.68
C VAL A 34 -13.63 -14.43 -6.69
N LEU A 35 -12.61 -14.05 -7.44
CA LEU A 35 -12.26 -12.65 -7.69
C LEU A 35 -12.79 -12.22 -9.06
N LEU A 36 -13.71 -11.28 -9.09
CA LEU A 36 -14.14 -10.59 -10.30
C LEU A 36 -13.28 -9.35 -10.49
N ALA A 37 -12.44 -9.33 -11.52
CA ALA A 37 -11.55 -8.22 -11.85
C ALA A 37 -11.39 -8.09 -13.36
N GLU A 38 -11.00 -6.90 -13.82
CA GLU A 38 -10.66 -6.69 -15.24
C GLU A 38 -9.48 -7.57 -15.63
N HIS A 39 -9.71 -8.53 -16.53
CA HIS A 39 -8.70 -9.49 -16.96
C HIS A 39 -8.98 -9.98 -18.38
N SER A 40 -7.95 -10.54 -19.03
CA SER A 40 -8.08 -11.09 -20.40
C SER A 40 -8.82 -12.42 -20.46
N SER A 41 -8.73 -13.24 -19.42
CA SER A 41 -9.30 -14.60 -19.37
C SER A 41 -9.56 -15.03 -17.92
N ASP A 42 -10.43 -16.04 -17.77
CA ASP A 42 -10.63 -16.69 -16.47
C ASP A 42 -9.38 -17.49 -16.08
N GLU A 43 -9.03 -17.45 -14.78
CA GLU A 43 -7.96 -18.24 -14.20
C GLU A 43 -8.44 -19.01 -12.96
N SER A 44 -7.79 -20.14 -12.66
CA SER A 44 -8.13 -20.96 -11.50
C SER A 44 -6.87 -21.39 -10.74
N HIS A 45 -6.88 -21.18 -9.43
CA HIS A 45 -5.82 -21.53 -8.50
C HIS A 45 -6.46 -22.26 -7.29
N GLU A 46 -6.43 -23.56 -7.25
CA GLU A 46 -7.04 -24.36 -6.15
C GLU A 46 -8.42 -23.82 -5.69
N ASN A 47 -8.48 -23.19 -4.50
CA ASN A 47 -9.71 -22.61 -3.92
C ASN A 47 -9.95 -21.14 -4.33
N LEU A 48 -9.15 -20.57 -5.21
CA LEU A 48 -9.23 -19.19 -5.68
C LEU A 48 -9.35 -19.16 -7.20
N SER A 49 -10.41 -18.57 -7.73
CA SER A 49 -10.57 -18.36 -9.17
C SER A 49 -10.73 -16.88 -9.50
N ILE A 50 -10.14 -16.46 -10.61
CA ILE A 50 -10.35 -15.14 -11.19
C ILE A 50 -11.38 -15.31 -12.32
N ARG A 51 -12.45 -14.52 -12.30
CA ARG A 51 -13.41 -14.38 -13.38
C ARG A 51 -13.19 -13.05 -14.08
N ALA A 52 -12.87 -13.11 -15.35
CA ALA A 52 -12.53 -11.93 -16.14
C ALA A 52 -13.74 -11.01 -16.33
N LEU A 53 -13.67 -9.81 -15.78
CA LEU A 53 -14.54 -8.71 -16.16
C LEU A 53 -13.99 -8.08 -17.44
N PRO A 54 -14.76 -7.97 -18.50
CA PRO A 54 -14.36 -7.24 -19.70
C PRO A 54 -14.07 -5.77 -19.38
N SER A 55 -13.00 -5.24 -19.97
CA SER A 55 -12.65 -3.83 -19.86
C SER A 55 -13.80 -2.92 -20.35
N ALA A 56 -13.89 -1.75 -19.76
CA ALA A 56 -14.84 -0.73 -20.16
C ALA A 56 -14.11 0.47 -20.79
N ASP A 57 -14.56 0.91 -21.96
CA ASP A 57 -14.00 2.04 -22.66
C ASP A 57 -14.33 3.36 -21.96
N GLY A 58 -13.46 3.72 -21.02
CA GLY A 58 -13.54 4.95 -20.29
C GLY A 58 -14.34 4.89 -18.99
N ARG A 59 -14.18 5.95 -18.19
CA ARG A 59 -14.67 6.03 -16.81
C ARG A 59 -16.20 5.94 -16.70
N LEU A 60 -16.93 6.61 -17.59
CA LEU A 60 -18.40 6.61 -17.54
C LEU A 60 -18.98 5.23 -17.88
N ALA A 61 -18.43 4.55 -18.89
CA ALA A 61 -18.83 3.20 -19.26
C ALA A 61 -18.55 2.22 -18.09
N ARG A 62 -17.39 2.35 -17.43
CA ARG A 62 -17.06 1.54 -16.25
C ARG A 62 -18.04 1.77 -15.10
N MET A 63 -18.34 3.03 -14.76
CA MET A 63 -19.25 3.39 -13.66
C MET A 63 -20.73 3.04 -13.93
N SER A 64 -21.10 2.73 -15.17
CA SER A 64 -22.47 2.34 -15.55
C SER A 64 -22.56 0.86 -15.95
N PHE A 65 -22.18 0.55 -17.19
CA PHE A 65 -22.23 -0.81 -17.72
C PHE A 65 -21.29 -1.77 -17.02
N GLY A 66 -20.09 -1.30 -16.63
CA GLY A 66 -19.12 -2.08 -15.87
C GLY A 66 -19.67 -2.52 -14.51
N VAL A 67 -20.26 -1.59 -13.75
CA VAL A 67 -20.89 -1.86 -12.45
C VAL A 67 -22.06 -2.83 -12.59
N TRP A 68 -22.93 -2.64 -13.60
CA TRP A 68 -24.04 -3.54 -13.85
C TRP A 68 -23.57 -4.95 -14.24
N ARG A 69 -22.55 -5.06 -15.07
CA ARG A 69 -21.95 -6.34 -15.44
C ARG A 69 -21.34 -7.05 -14.24
N ALA A 70 -20.55 -6.31 -13.43
CA ALA A 70 -19.97 -6.83 -12.19
C ALA A 70 -21.05 -7.36 -11.24
N PHE A 71 -22.15 -6.62 -11.05
CA PHE A 71 -23.30 -7.06 -10.28
C PHE A 71 -23.89 -8.38 -10.83
N ARG A 72 -24.17 -8.45 -12.13
CA ARG A 72 -24.76 -9.67 -12.75
C ARG A 72 -23.85 -10.89 -12.60
N MET A 73 -22.55 -10.72 -12.87
CA MET A 73 -21.58 -11.80 -12.73
C MET A 73 -21.43 -12.24 -11.28
N ALA A 74 -21.32 -11.28 -10.34
CA ALA A 74 -21.25 -11.58 -8.91
C ALA A 74 -22.50 -12.34 -8.44
N PHE A 75 -23.70 -11.87 -8.81
CA PHE A 75 -24.96 -12.50 -8.41
C PHE A 75 -25.09 -13.93 -8.96
N ALA A 76 -24.62 -14.16 -10.20
CA ALA A 76 -24.61 -15.48 -10.84
C ALA A 76 -23.72 -16.50 -10.09
N GLU A 77 -22.71 -16.06 -9.37
CA GLU A 77 -21.83 -16.92 -8.54
C GLU A 77 -22.56 -17.53 -7.33
N ARG A 78 -23.73 -17.03 -6.94
CA ARG A 78 -24.58 -17.52 -5.83
C ARG A 78 -23.78 -17.67 -4.52
N ALA A 79 -22.93 -16.70 -4.21
CA ALA A 79 -22.06 -16.75 -3.04
C ALA A 79 -22.83 -16.49 -1.72
N ASP A 80 -22.22 -16.92 -0.63
CA ASP A 80 -22.69 -16.67 0.73
C ASP A 80 -22.38 -15.23 1.18
N LEU A 81 -21.28 -14.66 0.63
CA LEU A 81 -20.77 -13.34 0.99
C LEU A 81 -20.16 -12.66 -0.25
N TYR A 82 -20.40 -11.36 -0.37
CA TYR A 82 -19.87 -10.51 -1.43
C TYR A 82 -19.01 -9.42 -0.80
N HIS A 83 -17.82 -9.18 -1.34
CA HIS A 83 -16.85 -8.23 -0.84
C HIS A 83 -16.40 -7.34 -2.00
N PHE A 84 -16.75 -6.07 -1.98
CA PHE A 84 -16.36 -5.13 -3.03
C PHE A 84 -15.36 -4.08 -2.53
N HIS A 85 -14.50 -3.61 -3.46
CA HIS A 85 -13.32 -2.80 -3.14
C HIS A 85 -13.40 -1.37 -3.65
N ASP A 86 -14.23 -1.10 -4.65
CA ASP A 86 -14.30 0.22 -5.29
C ASP A 86 -15.59 0.94 -4.93
N PRO A 87 -15.56 2.25 -4.60
CA PRO A 87 -16.77 2.99 -4.23
C PRO A 87 -17.78 3.09 -5.40
N GLU A 88 -17.35 2.95 -6.64
CA GLU A 88 -18.25 2.90 -7.79
C GLU A 88 -19.17 1.65 -7.78
N LEU A 89 -18.80 0.61 -7.02
CA LEU A 89 -19.60 -0.61 -6.82
C LEU A 89 -20.65 -0.48 -5.70
N ILE A 90 -20.74 0.66 -4.99
CA ILE A 90 -21.77 0.89 -3.97
C ILE A 90 -23.19 0.57 -4.49
N PRO A 91 -23.62 1.01 -5.69
CA PRO A 91 -24.94 0.65 -6.21
C PRO A 91 -25.14 -0.86 -6.37
N ALA A 92 -24.12 -1.59 -6.84
CA ALA A 92 -24.16 -3.05 -6.96
C ALA A 92 -24.26 -3.73 -5.59
N GLY A 93 -23.48 -3.22 -4.60
CA GLY A 93 -23.54 -3.69 -3.22
C GLY A 93 -24.91 -3.48 -2.58
N LEU A 94 -25.55 -2.33 -2.79
CA LEU A 94 -26.91 -2.05 -2.31
C LEU A 94 -27.95 -2.99 -2.95
N LEU A 95 -27.85 -3.25 -4.25
CA LEU A 95 -28.72 -4.22 -4.93
C LEU A 95 -28.55 -5.63 -4.35
N LEU A 96 -27.31 -6.08 -4.09
CA LEU A 96 -27.06 -7.35 -3.43
C LEU A 96 -27.70 -7.39 -2.02
N ARG A 97 -27.59 -6.30 -1.26
CA ARG A 97 -28.23 -6.18 0.07
C ARG A 97 -29.75 -6.26 -0.02
N LEU A 98 -30.37 -5.57 -0.97
CA LEU A 98 -31.82 -5.63 -1.22
C LEU A 98 -32.28 -7.07 -1.58
N LEU A 99 -31.42 -7.85 -2.21
CA LEU A 99 -31.63 -9.27 -2.52
C LEU A 99 -31.28 -10.20 -1.34
N GLY A 100 -31.12 -9.65 -0.12
CA GLY A 100 -30.86 -10.40 1.11
C GLY A 100 -29.45 -10.97 1.23
N LYS A 101 -28.50 -10.51 0.39
CA LYS A 101 -27.11 -10.98 0.45
C LYS A 101 -26.31 -10.28 1.53
N ARG A 102 -25.29 -10.96 2.08
CA ARG A 102 -24.30 -10.38 2.97
C ARG A 102 -23.23 -9.67 2.14
N VAL A 103 -22.90 -8.42 2.50
CA VAL A 103 -22.00 -7.59 1.68
C VAL A 103 -21.00 -6.88 2.58
N ILE A 104 -19.72 -7.00 2.23
CA ILE A 104 -18.61 -6.23 2.80
C ILE A 104 -18.22 -5.14 1.82
N TYR A 105 -17.93 -3.96 2.33
CA TYR A 105 -17.25 -2.86 1.62
C TYR A 105 -15.88 -2.64 2.25
N ASP A 106 -14.81 -2.88 1.48
CA ASP A 106 -13.42 -2.59 1.87
C ASP A 106 -13.04 -1.18 1.45
N ILE A 107 -12.85 -0.30 2.44
CA ILE A 107 -12.46 1.09 2.25
C ILE A 107 -10.94 1.16 2.36
N HIS A 108 -10.25 1.13 1.21
CA HIS A 108 -8.79 1.11 1.16
C HIS A 108 -8.17 2.26 0.35
N GLU A 109 -9.00 3.12 -0.24
CA GLU A 109 -8.57 4.34 -0.91
C GLU A 109 -9.25 5.58 -0.31
N ASP A 110 -8.47 6.66 -0.13
CA ASP A 110 -9.01 7.96 0.26
C ASP A 110 -9.54 8.72 -0.97
N ASN A 111 -10.67 8.26 -1.48
CA ASN A 111 -11.33 8.85 -2.64
C ASN A 111 -11.79 10.29 -2.37
N LEU A 112 -12.11 10.63 -1.12
CA LEU A 112 -12.53 11.99 -0.77
C LEU A 112 -11.39 12.98 -0.95
N THR A 113 -10.21 12.67 -0.45
CA THR A 113 -9.00 13.50 -0.65
C THR A 113 -8.59 13.52 -2.13
N ALA A 114 -8.65 12.39 -2.82
CA ALA A 114 -8.37 12.32 -4.26
C ALA A 114 -9.31 13.21 -5.09
N ILE A 115 -10.60 13.33 -4.72
CA ILE A 115 -11.54 14.25 -5.38
C ILE A 115 -11.16 15.70 -5.10
N ARG A 116 -10.78 16.05 -3.87
CA ARG A 116 -10.39 17.40 -3.48
C ARG A 116 -9.11 17.89 -4.18
N GLN A 117 -8.22 16.98 -4.57
CA GLN A 117 -6.95 17.27 -5.24
C GLN A 117 -7.06 17.40 -6.77
N ARG A 118 -8.26 17.28 -7.36
CA ARG A 118 -8.44 17.41 -8.83
C ARG A 118 -8.35 18.87 -9.27
N GLU A 119 -7.16 19.37 -9.51
CA GLU A 119 -6.90 20.77 -9.86
C GLU A 119 -7.55 21.21 -11.18
N TYR A 120 -7.84 20.30 -12.10
CA TYR A 120 -8.53 20.58 -13.36
C TYR A 120 -10.02 20.95 -13.19
N LEU A 121 -10.59 20.77 -11.98
CA LEU A 121 -11.96 21.18 -11.68
C LEU A 121 -11.98 22.49 -10.87
N PRO A 122 -12.94 23.39 -11.11
CA PRO A 122 -13.17 24.56 -10.26
C PRO A 122 -13.36 24.18 -8.79
N ALA A 123 -12.87 25.02 -7.87
CA ALA A 123 -12.89 24.72 -6.43
C ALA A 123 -14.29 24.44 -5.87
N TRP A 124 -15.29 25.22 -6.29
CA TRP A 124 -16.68 25.02 -5.87
C TRP A 124 -17.25 23.67 -6.34
N LEU A 125 -16.90 23.24 -7.57
CA LEU A 125 -17.37 21.98 -8.13
C LEU A 125 -16.68 20.79 -7.42
N ARG A 126 -15.38 20.89 -7.13
CA ARG A 126 -14.66 19.92 -6.30
C ARG A 126 -15.30 19.75 -4.93
N ALA A 127 -15.61 20.87 -4.27
CA ALA A 127 -16.25 20.85 -2.95
C ALA A 127 -17.65 20.20 -3.00
N LEU A 128 -18.44 20.50 -4.03
CA LEU A 128 -19.76 19.91 -4.22
C LEU A 128 -19.67 18.39 -4.47
N ILE A 129 -18.80 17.96 -5.39
CA ILE A 129 -18.58 16.52 -5.69
C ILE A 129 -18.09 15.80 -4.43
N ALA A 130 -17.10 16.36 -3.72
CA ALA A 130 -16.57 15.79 -2.49
C ALA A 130 -17.64 15.65 -1.39
N LYS A 131 -18.49 16.67 -1.20
CA LYS A 131 -19.58 16.64 -0.23
C LYS A 131 -20.65 15.60 -0.60
N THR A 132 -21.05 15.54 -1.88
CA THR A 132 -22.02 14.56 -2.36
C THR A 132 -21.48 13.14 -2.23
N PHE A 133 -20.24 12.93 -2.64
CA PHE A 133 -19.54 11.63 -2.47
C PHE A 133 -19.49 11.22 -0.99
N ALA A 134 -19.07 12.14 -0.11
CA ALA A 134 -18.98 11.86 1.32
C ALA A 134 -20.32 11.46 1.93
N LEU A 135 -21.40 12.16 1.58
CA LEU A 135 -22.75 11.88 2.07
C LEU A 135 -23.27 10.52 1.55
N THR A 136 -23.11 10.25 0.25
CA THR A 136 -23.58 9.02 -0.37
C THR A 136 -22.80 7.80 0.14
N GLU A 137 -21.47 7.88 0.22
CA GLU A 137 -20.64 6.79 0.72
C GLU A 137 -20.91 6.52 2.20
N THR A 138 -20.98 7.58 3.05
CA THR A 138 -21.30 7.43 4.47
C THR A 138 -22.71 6.87 4.67
N GLY A 139 -23.71 7.36 3.92
CA GLY A 139 -25.09 6.84 3.98
C GLY A 139 -25.17 5.37 3.53
N ALA A 140 -24.51 5.01 2.44
CA ALA A 140 -24.49 3.63 1.93
C ALA A 140 -23.75 2.69 2.87
N SER A 141 -22.71 3.17 3.57
CA SER A 141 -21.92 2.35 4.49
C SER A 141 -22.74 1.69 5.60
N TYR A 142 -23.89 2.28 5.95
CA TYR A 142 -24.79 1.72 6.97
C TYR A 142 -25.43 0.39 6.57
N PHE A 143 -25.43 0.06 5.29
CA PHE A 143 -25.99 -1.19 4.77
C PHE A 143 -24.96 -2.31 4.63
N PHE A 144 -23.66 -2.02 4.85
CA PHE A 144 -22.56 -2.96 4.65
C PHE A 144 -21.83 -3.29 5.94
N HIS A 145 -21.19 -4.45 5.98
CA HIS A 145 -20.08 -4.71 6.87
C HIS A 145 -18.87 -3.97 6.30
N LEU A 146 -18.06 -3.32 7.13
CA LEU A 146 -16.99 -2.44 6.67
C LEU A 146 -15.63 -2.98 7.08
N ILE A 147 -14.69 -2.98 6.14
CA ILE A 147 -13.26 -3.14 6.39
C ILE A 147 -12.57 -1.80 6.10
N LEU A 148 -11.65 -1.39 6.96
CA LEU A 148 -10.90 -0.14 6.87
C LEU A 148 -9.40 -0.46 6.74
N ALA A 149 -8.79 -0.04 5.63
CA ALA A 149 -7.37 -0.30 5.38
C ALA A 149 -6.42 0.65 6.12
N GLU A 150 -6.94 1.74 6.69
CA GLU A 150 -6.18 2.76 7.42
C GLU A 150 -6.91 3.11 8.73
N ARG A 151 -6.15 3.37 9.81
CA ARG A 151 -6.74 3.68 11.13
C ARG A 151 -7.59 4.95 11.11
N TYR A 152 -7.15 5.99 10.42
CA TYR A 152 -7.88 7.26 10.38
C TYR A 152 -9.23 7.18 9.66
N TYR A 153 -9.50 6.13 8.87
CA TYR A 153 -10.84 5.93 8.31
C TYR A 153 -11.91 5.67 9.38
N ALA A 154 -11.50 5.18 10.57
CA ALA A 154 -12.42 4.95 11.69
C ALA A 154 -13.08 6.25 12.21
N GLU A 155 -12.46 7.41 12.02
CA GLU A 155 -13.08 8.72 12.34
C GLU A 155 -14.38 8.93 11.56
N ARG A 156 -14.38 8.50 10.30
CA ARG A 156 -15.55 8.62 9.43
C ARG A 156 -16.45 7.38 9.46
N PHE A 157 -15.87 6.21 9.69
CA PHE A 157 -16.55 4.91 9.67
C PHE A 157 -16.34 4.13 10.98
N PRO A 158 -16.88 4.61 12.12
CA PRO A 158 -16.58 4.05 13.44
C PRO A 158 -17.07 2.61 13.67
N ARG A 159 -17.89 2.06 12.75
CA ARG A 159 -18.37 0.66 12.80
C ARG A 159 -17.54 -0.29 11.96
N GLY A 160 -16.51 0.22 11.26
CA GLY A 160 -15.66 -0.59 10.42
C GLY A 160 -14.59 -1.33 11.22
N GLU A 161 -14.29 -2.55 10.81
CA GLU A 161 -13.15 -3.31 11.35
C GLU A 161 -11.86 -2.85 10.66
N THR A 162 -10.86 -2.49 11.45
CA THR A 162 -9.57 -2.03 10.92
C THR A 162 -8.67 -3.22 10.60
N ILE A 163 -8.49 -3.47 9.31
CA ILE A 163 -7.62 -4.50 8.73
C ILE A 163 -6.59 -3.81 7.86
N LEU A 164 -5.42 -3.55 8.45
CA LEU A 164 -4.40 -2.68 7.90
C LEU A 164 -3.64 -3.34 6.74
N ASN A 165 -3.09 -2.50 5.86
CA ASN A 165 -2.40 -2.95 4.66
C ASN A 165 -0.90 -3.25 4.92
N TYR A 166 -0.60 -4.03 5.96
CA TYR A 166 0.77 -4.42 6.28
C TYR A 166 1.35 -5.42 5.28
N ALA A 167 2.67 -5.40 5.11
CA ALA A 167 3.37 -6.35 4.27
C ALA A 167 3.36 -7.76 4.90
N ARG A 168 3.45 -8.81 4.07
CA ARG A 168 3.73 -10.16 4.55
C ARG A 168 5.11 -10.19 5.17
N PHE A 169 5.25 -10.90 6.30
CA PHE A 169 6.55 -11.08 6.91
C PHE A 169 7.38 -12.07 6.08
N PRO A 170 8.64 -11.72 5.69
CA PRO A 170 9.43 -12.57 4.80
C PRO A 170 9.90 -13.85 5.50
N ILE A 171 9.79 -14.97 4.79
CA ILE A 171 10.38 -16.24 5.20
C ILE A 171 11.84 -16.23 4.72
N LEU A 172 12.76 -16.10 5.66
CA LEU A 172 14.20 -16.01 5.39
C LEU A 172 14.95 -17.16 6.05
N HIS A 173 16.07 -17.57 5.47
CA HIS A 173 16.98 -18.52 6.10
C HIS A 173 17.62 -17.91 7.35
N LYS A 174 17.99 -18.76 8.31
CA LYS A 174 18.73 -18.33 9.50
C LYS A 174 20.07 -17.73 9.06
N GLY A 175 20.36 -16.50 9.48
CA GLY A 175 21.59 -15.79 9.14
C GLY A 175 21.53 -14.96 7.85
N GLN A 176 20.56 -15.15 6.96
CA GLN A 176 20.50 -14.51 5.65
C GLN A 176 20.66 -12.98 5.69
N LEU A 177 20.09 -12.30 6.70
CA LEU A 177 20.24 -10.86 6.83
C LEU A 177 21.60 -10.45 7.41
N ALA A 178 22.22 -11.30 8.25
CA ALA A 178 23.54 -11.05 8.82
C ALA A 178 24.65 -11.27 7.79
N GLU A 179 24.43 -12.14 6.81
CA GLU A 179 25.38 -12.47 5.74
C GLU A 179 25.42 -11.42 4.62
N ARG A 180 24.51 -10.43 4.64
CA ARG A 180 24.53 -9.36 3.63
C ARG A 180 25.84 -8.57 3.72
N PRO A 181 26.53 -8.29 2.58
CA PRO A 181 27.75 -7.52 2.57
C PRO A 181 27.53 -6.10 3.07
N LEU A 182 28.53 -5.56 3.74
CA LEU A 182 28.59 -4.14 4.08
C LEU A 182 28.96 -3.35 2.82
N PRO A 183 28.24 -2.28 2.50
CA PRO A 183 28.62 -1.40 1.40
C PRO A 183 29.88 -0.60 1.76
N GLU A 184 30.62 -0.13 0.75
CA GLU A 184 31.81 0.73 0.93
C GLU A 184 31.42 2.18 1.25
N HIS A 185 30.21 2.60 0.88
CA HIS A 185 29.63 3.93 1.05
C HIS A 185 28.21 3.84 1.60
N PRO A 186 27.67 4.92 2.21
CA PRO A 186 26.27 4.93 2.63
C PRO A 186 25.34 4.66 1.46
N ARG A 187 24.52 3.61 1.55
CA ARG A 187 23.52 3.25 0.53
C ARG A 187 22.11 3.37 1.09
N LEU A 188 21.30 4.13 0.39
CA LEU A 188 19.94 4.48 0.78
C LEU A 188 18.96 3.92 -0.23
N ILE A 189 17.89 3.31 0.23
CA ILE A 189 16.88 2.71 -0.64
C ILE A 189 15.50 3.32 -0.44
N TYR A 190 14.86 3.71 -1.53
CA TYR A 190 13.42 3.90 -1.60
C TYR A 190 12.83 2.85 -2.54
N ALA A 191 11.86 2.06 -2.06
CA ALA A 191 11.18 1.05 -2.85
C ALA A 191 9.67 1.34 -2.99
N GLY A 192 9.18 1.44 -4.21
CA GLY A 192 7.77 1.73 -4.55
C GLY A 192 7.64 2.70 -5.70
N ASN A 193 6.41 3.05 -6.07
CA ASN A 193 6.19 4.01 -7.15
C ASN A 193 6.92 5.33 -6.87
N VAL A 194 7.88 5.67 -7.71
CA VAL A 194 8.68 6.90 -7.64
C VAL A 194 7.84 8.05 -8.18
N LYS A 195 7.41 8.95 -7.30
CA LYS A 195 6.55 10.09 -7.64
C LYS A 195 6.96 11.31 -6.81
N ALA A 196 6.77 12.51 -7.36
CA ALA A 196 7.07 13.76 -6.63
C ALA A 196 6.36 13.82 -5.28
N TYR A 197 5.04 13.53 -5.23
CA TYR A 197 4.26 13.54 -4.00
C TYR A 197 4.60 12.41 -3.02
N ARG A 198 5.49 11.48 -3.40
CA ARG A 198 6.07 10.44 -2.53
C ARG A 198 7.52 10.74 -2.13
N GLY A 199 7.96 11.97 -2.34
CA GLY A 199 9.27 12.42 -1.91
C GLY A 199 10.43 12.06 -2.82
N ALA A 200 10.19 11.79 -4.12
CA ALA A 200 11.27 11.45 -5.05
C ALA A 200 12.39 12.50 -5.07
N HIS A 201 12.03 13.80 -5.04
CA HIS A 201 12.99 14.90 -4.96
C HIS A 201 13.72 14.93 -3.63
N HIS A 202 13.03 14.75 -2.49
CA HIS A 202 13.67 14.74 -1.17
C HIS A 202 14.67 13.59 -1.05
N HIS A 203 14.32 12.40 -1.58
CA HIS A 203 15.25 11.27 -1.58
C HIS A 203 16.49 11.54 -2.44
N ALA A 204 16.33 12.06 -3.67
CA ALA A 204 17.44 12.36 -4.57
C ALA A 204 18.31 13.52 -4.04
N ASN A 205 17.69 14.54 -3.45
CA ASN A 205 18.39 15.71 -2.93
C ASN A 205 19.33 15.40 -1.76
N LEU A 206 19.20 14.25 -1.09
CA LEU A 206 20.16 13.82 -0.06
C LEU A 206 21.59 13.74 -0.60
N LEU A 207 21.78 13.48 -1.89
CA LEU A 207 23.10 13.43 -2.52
C LEU A 207 23.84 14.77 -2.52
N HIS A 208 23.15 15.90 -2.34
CA HIS A 208 23.77 17.21 -2.17
C HIS A 208 24.43 17.37 -0.79
N TYR A 209 23.88 16.72 0.23
CA TYR A 209 24.34 16.76 1.61
C TYR A 209 25.30 15.63 1.96
N LEU A 210 25.33 14.57 1.15
CA LEU A 210 26.07 13.33 1.37
C LEU A 210 26.92 13.02 0.12
N PRO A 211 28.16 13.56 0.03
CA PRO A 211 29.00 13.43 -1.18
C PRO A 211 29.39 11.99 -1.51
N ASP A 212 29.49 11.11 -0.50
CA ASP A 212 29.92 9.73 -0.67
C ASP A 212 28.75 8.73 -0.69
N ALA A 213 27.50 9.19 -0.61
CA ALA A 213 26.35 8.31 -0.57
C ALA A 213 25.80 7.96 -1.97
N GLU A 214 25.13 6.82 -2.04
CA GLU A 214 24.34 6.41 -3.19
C GLU A 214 22.85 6.29 -2.80
N VAL A 215 21.95 6.70 -3.70
CA VAL A 215 20.49 6.61 -3.52
C VAL A 215 19.90 5.72 -4.60
N PHE A 216 19.12 4.74 -4.18
CA PHE A 216 18.43 3.78 -5.04
C PHE A 216 16.92 4.00 -4.97
N LEU A 217 16.32 4.38 -6.08
CA LEU A 217 14.88 4.56 -6.26
C LEU A 217 14.34 3.38 -7.08
N ILE A 218 13.74 2.40 -6.42
CA ILE A 218 13.32 1.14 -7.02
C ILE A 218 11.80 1.09 -7.15
N GLY A 219 11.29 1.18 -8.38
CA GLY A 219 9.87 1.13 -8.67
C GLY A 219 9.48 1.95 -9.87
N ARG A 220 8.22 1.84 -10.30
CA ARG A 220 7.76 2.57 -11.47
C ARG A 220 7.98 4.07 -11.34
N CYS A 221 8.80 4.62 -12.22
CA CYS A 221 9.11 6.04 -12.35
C CYS A 221 8.66 6.53 -13.73
N ASP A 222 8.06 7.70 -13.79
CA ASP A 222 7.78 8.36 -15.05
C ASP A 222 9.10 8.84 -15.70
N ALA A 223 9.22 8.71 -17.03
CA ALA A 223 10.45 9.07 -17.73
C ALA A 223 10.82 10.57 -17.60
N HIS A 224 9.82 11.46 -17.55
CA HIS A 224 10.06 12.89 -17.34
C HIS A 224 10.63 13.15 -15.94
N LEU A 225 10.01 12.58 -14.90
CA LEU A 225 10.49 12.69 -13.53
C LEU A 225 11.89 12.09 -13.39
N ALA A 226 12.15 10.94 -14.01
CA ALA A 226 13.47 10.32 -13.97
C ALA A 226 14.54 11.23 -14.58
N ALA A 227 14.28 11.83 -15.74
CA ALA A 227 15.19 12.78 -16.37
C ALA A 227 15.43 14.03 -15.52
N GLU A 228 14.38 14.55 -14.88
CA GLU A 228 14.46 15.68 -13.95
C GLU A 228 15.38 15.35 -12.77
N LEU A 229 15.15 14.21 -12.09
CA LEU A 229 15.96 13.78 -10.95
C LEU A 229 17.44 13.52 -11.33
N GLN A 230 17.67 12.89 -12.49
CA GLN A 230 19.02 12.62 -12.99
C GLN A 230 19.76 13.88 -13.44
N SER A 231 19.05 14.94 -13.87
CA SER A 231 19.66 16.23 -14.20
C SER A 231 20.03 17.03 -12.95
N ALA A 232 19.33 16.82 -11.84
CA ALA A 232 19.54 17.53 -10.57
C ALA A 232 20.55 16.84 -9.63
N ALA A 233 20.91 15.58 -9.87
CA ALA A 233 21.82 14.81 -9.03
C ALA A 233 22.92 14.15 -9.85
N ASP A 234 23.99 13.73 -9.21
CA ASP A 234 25.07 12.97 -9.86
C ASP A 234 24.55 11.62 -10.34
N PRO A 235 24.54 11.35 -11.66
CA PRO A 235 23.99 10.12 -12.22
C PRO A 235 24.78 8.86 -11.84
N THR A 236 26.00 8.99 -11.35
CA THR A 236 26.78 7.84 -10.86
C THR A 236 26.36 7.42 -9.46
N ARG A 237 25.64 8.26 -8.74
CA ARG A 237 25.20 8.04 -7.35
C ARG A 237 23.66 7.94 -7.20
N LEU A 238 22.91 8.37 -8.20
CA LEU A 238 21.46 8.23 -8.23
C LEU A 238 21.05 7.08 -9.17
N HIS A 239 20.57 5.99 -8.59
CA HIS A 239 20.14 4.81 -9.32
C HIS A 239 18.62 4.72 -9.36
N ILE A 240 18.02 4.75 -10.57
CA ILE A 240 16.57 4.65 -10.76
C ILE A 240 16.27 3.38 -11.55
N GLU A 241 15.59 2.41 -10.93
CA GLU A 241 15.12 1.19 -11.59
C GLU A 241 13.59 1.25 -11.78
N GLY A 242 13.11 0.99 -13.00
CA GLY A 242 11.69 0.99 -13.34
C GLY A 242 11.21 2.23 -14.08
N ILE A 243 12.09 2.89 -14.84
CA ILE A 243 11.71 4.01 -15.70
C ILE A 243 10.75 3.52 -16.79
N GLY A 244 9.52 4.05 -16.79
CA GLY A 244 8.47 3.67 -17.74
C GLY A 244 7.89 2.27 -17.54
N SER A 245 8.38 1.48 -16.59
CA SER A 245 8.00 0.07 -16.39
C SER A 245 7.61 -0.26 -14.96
N TYR A 246 6.87 -1.34 -14.79
CA TYR A 246 6.54 -1.90 -13.49
C TYR A 246 7.70 -2.78 -12.98
N ILE A 247 8.01 -2.69 -11.69
CA ILE A 247 8.98 -3.56 -11.02
C ILE A 247 8.21 -4.59 -10.20
N PRO A 248 8.38 -5.90 -10.47
CA PRO A 248 7.79 -6.97 -9.67
C PRO A 248 8.27 -6.91 -8.21
N TYR A 249 7.42 -7.35 -7.28
CA TYR A 249 7.75 -7.32 -5.85
C TYR A 249 8.97 -8.19 -5.51
N GLU A 250 9.14 -9.31 -6.22
CA GLU A 250 10.29 -10.21 -6.10
C GLU A 250 11.62 -9.48 -6.36
N ARG A 251 11.62 -8.57 -7.34
CA ARG A 251 12.78 -7.74 -7.66
C ARG A 251 13.08 -6.72 -6.54
N ILE A 252 12.05 -6.17 -5.90
CA ILE A 252 12.20 -5.32 -4.72
C ILE A 252 12.81 -6.12 -3.56
N VAL A 253 12.36 -7.35 -3.36
CA VAL A 253 12.90 -8.26 -2.34
C VAL A 253 14.37 -8.58 -2.59
N GLU A 254 14.77 -8.82 -3.85
CA GLU A 254 16.18 -9.00 -4.22
C GLU A 254 17.03 -7.81 -3.78
N HIS A 255 16.56 -6.57 -3.98
CA HIS A 255 17.26 -5.38 -3.49
C HIS A 255 17.38 -5.35 -1.97
N TYR A 256 16.31 -5.66 -1.22
CA TYR A 256 16.37 -5.71 0.24
C TYR A 256 17.38 -6.73 0.77
N LEU A 257 17.62 -7.82 0.02
CA LEU A 257 18.51 -8.91 0.40
C LEU A 257 19.94 -8.77 -0.12
N ARG A 258 20.17 -7.92 -1.12
CA ARG A 258 21.45 -7.81 -1.82
C ARG A 258 22.61 -7.40 -0.89
N GLU A 259 22.35 -6.44 0.01
CA GLU A 259 23.35 -5.84 0.87
C GLU A 259 22.75 -5.22 2.13
N ARG A 260 23.59 -4.76 3.05
CA ARG A 260 23.15 -3.99 4.21
C ARG A 260 22.93 -2.54 3.79
N TRP A 261 21.68 -2.14 3.70
CA TRP A 261 21.29 -0.76 3.46
C TRP A 261 21.54 0.08 4.71
N THR A 262 22.11 1.28 4.54
CA THR A 262 22.27 2.24 5.64
C THR A 262 20.91 2.67 6.16
N ALA A 263 19.99 3.00 5.25
CA ALA A 263 18.60 3.29 5.61
C ALA A 263 17.61 3.03 4.45
N GLY A 264 16.38 2.69 4.82
CA GLY A 264 15.21 2.77 3.96
C GLY A 264 14.55 4.14 4.09
N LEU A 265 14.32 4.81 2.98
CA LEU A 265 13.80 6.17 2.93
C LEU A 265 12.29 6.20 2.78
N ALA A 266 11.63 7.08 3.54
CA ALA A 266 10.21 7.39 3.42
C ALA A 266 9.95 8.89 3.68
N LEU A 267 10.69 9.77 3.01
CA LEU A 267 10.64 11.23 3.14
C LEU A 267 9.51 11.81 2.26
N PHE A 268 8.27 11.51 2.62
CA PHE A 268 7.10 11.98 1.89
C PHE A 268 6.80 13.44 2.27
N PRO A 269 6.57 14.34 1.30
CA PRO A 269 6.17 15.71 1.61
C PRO A 269 4.80 15.73 2.31
N PRO A 270 4.58 16.69 3.24
CA PRO A 270 3.32 16.80 3.96
C PRO A 270 2.19 17.20 3.01
N ASN A 271 1.17 16.37 2.91
CA ASN A 271 -0.08 16.70 2.26
C ASN A 271 -1.23 15.92 2.92
N GLN A 272 -2.47 16.34 2.68
CA GLN A 272 -3.66 15.72 3.29
C GLN A 272 -3.78 14.21 3.05
N HIS A 273 -3.15 13.70 2.00
CA HIS A 273 -3.19 12.28 1.66
C HIS A 273 -2.12 11.46 2.39
N THR A 274 -0.95 12.03 2.68
CA THR A 274 0.21 11.30 3.23
C THR A 274 0.33 11.40 4.75
N VAL A 275 -0.09 12.51 5.36
CA VAL A 275 0.10 12.80 6.80
C VAL A 275 -0.56 11.78 7.73
N HIS A 276 -1.69 11.19 7.29
CA HIS A 276 -2.43 10.21 8.10
C HIS A 276 -2.18 8.75 7.73
N LYS A 277 -1.46 8.49 6.61
CA LYS A 277 -1.25 7.12 6.13
C LYS A 277 -0.12 6.41 6.86
N GLU A 278 -0.35 5.14 7.14
CA GLU A 278 0.71 4.21 7.53
C GLU A 278 1.42 3.72 6.25
N LEU A 279 2.66 4.19 6.05
CA LEU A 279 3.38 3.89 4.82
C LEU A 279 3.85 2.42 4.81
N THR A 280 3.35 1.62 3.90
CA THR A 280 3.71 0.20 3.74
C THR A 280 5.23 -0.01 3.69
N LYS A 281 5.98 0.96 3.14
CA LYS A 281 7.45 0.91 3.04
C LYS A 281 8.14 0.83 4.39
N LEU A 282 7.65 1.56 5.38
CA LEU A 282 8.13 1.50 6.75
C LEU A 282 8.16 0.05 7.25
N PHE A 283 7.05 -0.67 7.10
CA PHE A 283 6.92 -2.05 7.56
C PHE A 283 7.74 -3.04 6.73
N GLU A 284 7.90 -2.79 5.43
CA GLU A 284 8.81 -3.58 4.59
C GLU A 284 10.26 -3.41 5.05
N TYR A 285 10.75 -2.18 5.25
CA TYR A 285 12.11 -1.96 5.76
C TYR A 285 12.32 -2.62 7.12
N MET A 286 11.37 -2.44 8.04
CA MET A 286 11.39 -3.11 9.35
C MET A 286 11.47 -4.63 9.19
N ALA A 287 10.67 -5.24 8.31
CA ALA A 287 10.64 -6.69 8.09
C ALA A 287 11.97 -7.25 7.56
N TYR A 288 12.72 -6.45 6.80
CA TYR A 288 14.04 -6.81 6.28
C TYR A 288 15.20 -6.31 7.18
N GLY A 289 14.91 -5.75 8.35
CA GLY A 289 15.91 -5.27 9.29
C GLY A 289 16.73 -4.09 8.74
N ILE A 290 16.11 -3.22 7.98
CA ILE A 290 16.70 -2.00 7.43
C ILE A 290 16.27 -0.84 8.35
N PRO A 291 17.22 -0.05 8.91
CA PRO A 291 16.89 1.16 9.65
C PRO A 291 16.08 2.13 8.80
N VAL A 292 15.15 2.86 9.41
CA VAL A 292 14.22 3.72 8.69
C VAL A 292 14.56 5.19 8.89
N ILE A 293 14.51 5.99 7.82
CA ILE A 293 14.43 7.44 7.89
C ILE A 293 13.13 7.87 7.21
N CYS A 294 12.18 8.39 7.97
CA CYS A 294 10.86 8.74 7.45
C CYS A 294 10.43 10.16 7.85
N ALA A 295 9.38 10.64 7.17
CA ALA A 295 8.76 11.92 7.48
C ALA A 295 8.20 11.93 8.92
N ASN A 296 8.37 13.07 9.60
CA ASN A 296 7.96 13.27 10.98
C ASN A 296 6.44 13.49 11.11
N PHE A 297 5.64 12.54 10.63
CA PHE A 297 4.18 12.55 10.81
C PHE A 297 3.80 11.86 12.12
N PRO A 298 2.73 12.29 12.82
CA PRO A 298 2.39 11.78 14.14
C PRO A 298 2.30 10.25 14.23
N ASN A 299 1.64 9.61 13.26
CA ASN A 299 1.47 8.16 13.18
C ASN A 299 2.79 7.41 12.89
N LEU A 300 3.66 7.95 12.04
CA LEU A 300 4.97 7.35 11.75
C LEU A 300 5.92 7.54 12.92
N ARG A 301 5.88 8.70 13.56
CA ARG A 301 6.67 9.01 14.77
C ARG A 301 6.34 8.04 15.89
N GLU A 302 5.05 7.83 16.17
CA GLU A 302 4.62 6.87 17.19
C GLU A 302 5.21 5.47 16.96
N ILE A 303 5.17 4.99 15.71
CA ILE A 303 5.73 3.69 15.34
C ILE A 303 7.25 3.66 15.51
N VAL A 304 7.95 4.66 14.97
CA VAL A 304 9.42 4.69 14.96
C VAL A 304 9.98 4.87 16.36
N GLU A 305 9.43 5.79 17.16
CA GLU A 305 9.86 6.04 18.56
C GLU A 305 9.57 4.83 19.45
N THR A 306 8.35 4.24 19.34
CA THR A 306 7.98 3.07 20.16
C THR A 306 8.84 1.85 19.84
N THR A 307 9.21 1.67 18.59
CA THR A 307 10.00 0.50 18.17
C THR A 307 11.51 0.75 18.21
N GLY A 308 11.95 2.00 18.16
CA GLY A 308 13.36 2.38 18.04
C GLY A 308 14.01 1.84 16.76
N CYS A 309 13.27 1.83 15.63
CA CYS A 309 13.72 1.25 14.36
C CYS A 309 14.40 2.25 13.42
N GLY A 310 14.53 3.52 13.80
CA GLY A 310 15.09 4.55 12.93
C GLY A 310 14.82 5.97 13.41
N PHE A 311 14.75 6.91 12.46
CA PHE A 311 14.59 8.34 12.72
C PHE A 311 13.38 8.92 11.98
N CYS A 312 12.72 9.90 12.62
CA CYS A 312 11.73 10.75 12.00
C CYS A 312 12.32 12.15 11.81
N VAL A 313 12.25 12.67 10.59
CA VAL A 313 12.81 13.99 10.23
C VAL A 313 11.77 14.80 9.45
N ASP A 314 11.91 16.11 9.44
CA ASP A 314 11.16 16.93 8.50
C ASP A 314 11.64 16.59 7.08
N PRO A 315 10.77 16.12 6.18
CA PRO A 315 11.18 15.75 4.83
C PRO A 315 11.71 16.93 3.99
N GLU A 316 11.37 18.17 4.36
CA GLU A 316 11.88 19.40 3.73
C GLU A 316 13.25 19.83 4.27
N ASP A 317 13.68 19.29 5.41
CA ASP A 317 15.00 19.51 5.98
C ASP A 317 15.99 18.42 5.53
N GLY A 318 16.64 18.66 4.40
CA GLY A 318 17.61 17.74 3.82
C GLY A 318 18.85 17.51 4.71
N GLU A 319 19.25 18.54 5.49
CA GLU A 319 20.40 18.43 6.41
C GLU A 319 20.06 17.52 7.60
N ALA A 320 18.89 17.66 8.21
CA ALA A 320 18.45 16.77 9.29
C ALA A 320 18.36 15.30 8.83
N ALA A 321 17.88 15.08 7.60
CA ALA A 321 17.86 13.73 7.01
C ALA A 321 19.28 13.19 6.75
N ALA A 322 20.20 14.05 6.29
CA ALA A 322 21.60 13.67 6.08
C ALA A 322 22.33 13.40 7.40
N GLU A 323 22.06 14.16 8.46
CA GLU A 323 22.59 13.90 9.81
C GLU A 323 22.15 12.50 10.30
N ALA A 324 20.89 12.12 10.10
CA ALA A 324 20.42 10.78 10.43
C ALA A 324 21.17 9.69 9.66
N VAL A 325 21.47 9.91 8.37
CA VAL A 325 22.27 8.98 7.55
C VAL A 325 23.71 8.90 8.09
N ARG A 326 24.36 10.04 8.33
CA ARG A 326 25.73 10.09 8.89
C ARG A 326 25.81 9.38 10.24
N TYR A 327 24.78 9.55 11.09
CA TYR A 327 24.70 8.85 12.36
C TYR A 327 24.65 7.32 12.17
N LEU A 328 23.74 6.83 11.32
CA LEU A 328 23.61 5.40 11.06
C LEU A 328 24.88 4.80 10.44
N TRP A 329 25.54 5.54 9.56
CA TRP A 329 26.78 5.12 8.93
C TRP A 329 27.96 5.08 9.92
N GLY A 330 28.06 6.10 10.78
CA GLY A 330 29.11 6.20 11.81
C GLY A 330 28.93 5.25 12.99
N HIS A 331 27.71 4.69 13.18
CA HIS A 331 27.37 3.79 14.29
C HIS A 331 26.75 2.48 13.78
N PRO A 332 27.51 1.65 13.05
CA PRO A 332 26.96 0.48 12.35
C PRO A 332 26.34 -0.59 13.29
N GLU A 333 26.87 -0.71 14.52
CA GLU A 333 26.30 -1.63 15.51
C GLU A 333 24.92 -1.17 15.98
N GLU A 334 24.76 0.13 16.23
CA GLU A 334 23.47 0.70 16.62
C GLU A 334 22.47 0.66 15.47
N ALA A 335 22.90 0.96 14.24
CA ALA A 335 22.09 0.81 13.04
C ALA A 335 21.58 -0.64 12.89
N GLN A 336 22.46 -1.63 13.12
CA GLN A 336 22.04 -3.03 13.13
C GLN A 336 21.00 -3.32 14.22
N GLN A 337 21.20 -2.82 15.45
CA GLN A 337 20.23 -2.98 16.55
C GLN A 337 18.89 -2.31 16.23
N MET A 338 18.90 -1.13 15.58
CA MET A 338 17.67 -0.46 15.10
C MET A 338 16.92 -1.36 14.10
N GLY A 339 17.64 -1.91 13.12
CA GLY A 339 17.08 -2.86 12.17
C GLY A 339 16.48 -4.10 12.84
N GLU A 340 17.17 -4.67 13.82
CA GLU A 340 16.70 -5.83 14.59
C GLU A 340 15.46 -5.53 15.42
N ARG A 341 15.40 -4.35 16.09
CA ARG A 341 14.20 -3.88 16.80
C ARG A 341 13.03 -3.72 15.84
N GLY A 342 13.25 -3.08 14.69
CA GLY A 342 12.27 -2.95 13.63
C GLY A 342 11.74 -4.32 13.16
N ARG A 343 12.65 -5.26 12.87
CA ARG A 343 12.27 -6.61 12.45
C ARG A 343 11.46 -7.37 13.50
N LYS A 344 11.84 -7.27 14.77
CA LYS A 344 11.10 -7.86 15.89
C LYS A 344 9.68 -7.30 15.98
N ALA A 345 9.54 -5.98 15.86
CA ALA A 345 8.24 -5.31 15.86
C ALA A 345 7.38 -5.68 14.64
N ALA A 346 7.99 -5.70 13.44
CA ALA A 346 7.32 -6.14 12.22
C ALA A 346 6.79 -7.58 12.39
N ARG A 347 7.61 -8.50 12.86
CA ARG A 347 7.22 -9.90 13.08
C ARG A 347 6.08 -10.05 14.09
N LYS A 348 6.07 -9.25 15.14
CA LYS A 348 5.09 -9.37 16.25
C LYS A 348 3.78 -8.66 15.91
N THR A 349 3.83 -7.51 15.24
CA THR A 349 2.70 -6.57 15.19
C THR A 349 2.40 -6.05 13.78
N PHE A 350 3.44 -5.65 13.02
CA PHE A 350 3.27 -4.91 11.76
C PHE A 350 3.43 -5.82 10.55
N ASN A 351 2.66 -6.91 10.48
CA ASN A 351 2.69 -7.88 9.39
C ASN A 351 1.26 -8.27 8.97
N TRP A 352 1.15 -8.80 7.75
CA TRP A 352 -0.14 -9.24 7.23
C TRP A 352 -0.72 -10.42 8.02
N GLU A 353 0.10 -11.30 8.55
CA GLU A 353 -0.34 -12.49 9.29
C GLU A 353 -1.23 -12.10 10.49
N THR A 354 -0.86 -11.03 11.21
CA THR A 354 -1.69 -10.48 12.30
C THR A 354 -3.01 -9.85 11.81
N GLN A 355 -3.03 -9.32 10.60
CA GLN A 355 -4.24 -8.78 9.97
C GLN A 355 -5.10 -9.88 9.34
N ALA A 356 -4.47 -10.96 8.86
CA ALA A 356 -5.13 -12.14 8.36
C ALA A 356 -6.03 -12.80 9.43
N ASP A 357 -5.52 -12.92 10.67
CA ASP A 357 -6.32 -13.44 11.80
C ASP A 357 -7.56 -12.58 12.05
N LYS A 358 -7.43 -11.26 12.00
CA LYS A 358 -8.57 -10.33 12.12
C LYS A 358 -9.55 -10.48 10.97
N LEU A 359 -9.05 -10.59 9.73
CA LEU A 359 -9.88 -10.82 8.54
C LEU A 359 -10.70 -12.09 8.69
N LEU A 360 -10.08 -13.20 9.08
CA LEU A 360 -10.75 -14.47 9.26
C LEU A 360 -11.80 -14.42 10.38
N ALA A 361 -11.47 -13.78 11.52
CA ALA A 361 -12.41 -13.59 12.62
C ALA A 361 -13.62 -12.72 12.18
N PHE A 362 -13.38 -11.66 11.44
CA PHE A 362 -14.42 -10.78 10.90
C PHE A 362 -15.36 -11.55 9.96
N TYR A 363 -14.80 -12.33 9.03
CA TYR A 363 -15.58 -13.17 8.14
C TYR A 363 -16.40 -14.23 8.90
N ALA A 364 -15.81 -14.89 9.89
CA ALA A 364 -16.51 -15.89 10.70
C ALA A 364 -17.70 -15.29 11.48
N GLY A 365 -17.62 -14.02 11.86
CA GLY A 365 -18.74 -13.32 12.52
C GLY A 365 -19.88 -12.91 11.59
N ILE A 366 -19.67 -12.92 10.27
CA ILE A 366 -20.67 -12.52 9.29
C ILE A 366 -21.40 -13.75 8.68
N VAL A 367 -20.68 -14.87 8.49
CA VAL A 367 -21.19 -16.03 7.69
C VAL A 367 -21.76 -17.15 8.54
#